data_0ad4541bb88c2258ed19349626cff093
#
_entry.id   0ad4541bb88c2258ed19349626cff093
#
_cell.length_a   1.000
_cell.length_b   1.000
_cell.length_c   1.000
_cell.angle_alpha   90.00
_cell.angle_beta   90.00
_cell.angle_gamma   90.00
#
_symmetry.space_group_name_H-M   'P 1'
#
loop_
_entity.id
_entity.type
_entity.pdbx_description
1 polymer ?
#
loop_
_entity_poly.entity_id
_entity_poly.type
_entity_poly.pdbx_seq_one_letter_code
_entity_poly.pdbx_strand_id
1 'polypeptide(L)'
;MSLSFHSTVIHGAALGRTLGFPTANLEKGPEGLEFGVYVVRVKLAQGEFLGAANWGPKPSLGSLEPVFEVHVLDFSGDLYGQNMEIFVLEKI
;
A
#
# COMPACT_ATOMS: atom_id res chain seq x y z
N MET A 1 4.47 -1.28 -19.70
CA MET A 1 4.84 -2.44 -18.87
C MET A 1 4.21 -2.32 -17.51
N SER A 2 3.58 -3.36 -17.05
CA SER A 2 2.91 -3.33 -15.76
C SER A 2 3.71 -4.12 -14.73
N LEU A 3 3.70 -3.65 -13.51
CA LEU A 3 4.31 -4.33 -12.38
C LEU A 3 3.21 -4.76 -11.42
N SER A 4 3.26 -6.00 -10.99
CA SER A 4 2.36 -6.47 -9.93
C SER A 4 3.13 -7.32 -8.94
N PHE A 5 2.64 -7.35 -7.71
CA PHE A 5 3.24 -8.17 -6.67
C PHE A 5 2.21 -8.44 -5.57
N HIS A 6 2.50 -9.46 -4.78
CA HIS A 6 1.67 -9.82 -3.63
C HIS A 6 2.41 -9.47 -2.35
N SER A 7 1.65 -9.03 -1.35
CA SER A 7 2.22 -8.80 -0.03
C SER A 7 1.12 -8.89 1.02
N THR A 8 1.52 -9.10 2.26
CA THR A 8 0.59 -9.19 3.38
C THR A 8 0.57 -7.86 4.11
N VAL A 9 -0.62 -7.42 4.51
CA VAL A 9 -0.77 -6.21 5.31
C VAL A 9 -0.35 -6.51 6.73
N ILE A 10 0.73 -5.89 7.18
CA ILE A 10 1.27 -6.13 8.51
C ILE A 10 0.85 -5.05 9.51
N HIS A 11 0.44 -3.89 9.02
CA HIS A 11 0.17 -2.78 9.91
C HIS A 11 -0.62 -1.70 9.17
N GLY A 12 -1.56 -1.08 9.85
CA GLY A 12 -2.30 0.07 9.34
C GLY A 12 -1.94 1.31 10.14
N ALA A 13 -1.79 2.44 9.48
CA ALA A 13 -1.48 3.70 10.14
C ALA A 13 -2.73 4.32 10.73
N ALA A 14 -2.65 4.74 11.99
CA ALA A 14 -3.75 5.40 12.67
C ALA A 14 -4.17 6.68 11.96
N LEU A 15 -3.21 7.37 11.35
CA LEU A 15 -3.48 8.60 10.61
C LEU A 15 -4.42 8.37 9.44
N GLY A 16 -4.29 7.25 8.76
CA GLY A 16 -5.17 6.89 7.66
C GLY A 16 -6.61 6.79 8.09
N ARG A 17 -6.85 6.23 9.28
CA ARG A 17 -8.20 6.15 9.85
C ARG A 17 -8.76 7.53 10.12
N THR A 18 -7.94 8.42 10.65
CA THR A 18 -8.34 9.80 10.96
C THR A 18 -8.76 10.54 9.71
N LEU A 19 -8.09 10.26 8.60
CA LEU A 19 -8.39 10.89 7.32
C LEU A 19 -9.54 10.20 6.57
N GLY A 20 -10.05 9.09 7.12
CA GLY A 20 -11.16 8.38 6.51
C GLY A 20 -10.76 7.38 5.43
N PHE A 21 -9.47 7.12 5.26
CA PHE A 21 -8.97 6.15 4.30
C PHE A 21 -8.22 5.04 5.02
N PRO A 22 -8.56 3.77 4.75
CA PRO A 22 -7.75 2.68 5.28
C PRO A 22 -6.33 2.76 4.72
N THR A 23 -5.35 2.63 5.59
CA THR A 23 -3.94 2.67 5.21
C THR A 23 -3.30 1.34 5.58
N ALA A 24 -2.62 0.73 4.63
CA ALA A 24 -1.97 -0.56 4.81
C ALA A 24 -0.48 -0.43 4.60
N ASN A 25 0.29 -0.91 5.56
CA ASN A 25 1.73 -1.10 5.38
C ASN A 25 1.95 -2.55 5.01
N LEU A 26 2.70 -2.79 3.93
CA LEU A 26 2.92 -4.12 3.43
C LEU A 26 4.23 -4.70 3.95
N GLU A 27 4.22 -6.01 4.18
CA GLU A 27 5.40 -6.73 4.65
C GLU A 27 6.58 -6.60 3.69
N LYS A 28 6.28 -6.63 2.40
CA LYS A 28 7.30 -6.55 1.35
C LYS A 28 6.86 -5.56 0.29
N GLY A 29 7.82 -4.83 -0.24
CA GLY A 29 7.60 -3.98 -1.39
C GLY A 29 8.13 -4.61 -2.66
N PRO A 30 7.93 -3.97 -3.80
CA PRO A 30 8.42 -4.47 -5.07
C PRO A 30 9.93 -4.26 -5.22
N GLU A 31 10.58 -5.16 -5.94
CA GLU A 31 11.97 -4.98 -6.29
C GLU A 31 12.07 -4.20 -7.59
N GLY A 32 13.04 -3.31 -7.65
CA GLY A 32 13.33 -2.60 -8.88
C GLY A 32 12.41 -1.42 -9.18
N LEU A 33 11.46 -1.13 -8.30
CA LEU A 33 10.60 0.03 -8.50
C LEU A 33 11.24 1.25 -7.86
N GLU A 34 11.27 2.35 -8.58
CA GLU A 34 11.78 3.62 -8.08
C GLU A 34 10.91 4.14 -6.94
N PHE A 35 11.53 4.74 -5.93
CA PHE A 35 10.77 5.35 -4.83
C PHE A 35 9.88 6.48 -5.36
N GLY A 36 8.72 6.62 -4.76
CA GLY A 36 7.79 7.66 -5.15
C GLY A 36 6.37 7.33 -4.77
N VAL A 37 5.45 8.10 -5.34
CA VAL A 37 4.01 7.95 -5.14
C VAL A 37 3.40 7.37 -6.41
N TYR A 38 2.51 6.41 -6.22
CA TYR A 38 1.93 5.68 -7.35
C TYR A 38 0.43 5.55 -7.24
N VAL A 39 -0.23 5.53 -8.39
CA VAL A 39 -1.61 5.07 -8.48
C VAL A 39 -1.56 3.56 -8.61
N VAL A 40 -2.32 2.87 -7.79
CA VAL A 40 -2.33 1.40 -7.80
C VAL A 40 -3.76 0.88 -7.84
N ARG A 41 -3.89 -0.36 -8.30
CA ARG A 41 -5.11 -1.15 -8.11
C ARG A 41 -4.74 -2.25 -7.14
N VAL A 42 -5.61 -2.47 -6.15
CA VAL A 42 -5.39 -3.52 -5.16
C VAL A 42 -6.48 -4.55 -5.26
N LYS A 43 -6.10 -5.81 -5.12
CA LYS A 43 -7.05 -6.91 -5.10
C LYS A 43 -7.02 -7.55 -3.73
N LEU A 44 -8.18 -7.55 -3.10
CA LEU A 44 -8.42 -8.07 -1.77
C LEU A 44 -9.49 -9.14 -1.81
N ALA A 45 -9.72 -9.82 -0.69
CA ALA A 45 -10.82 -10.78 -0.60
C ALA A 45 -12.17 -10.15 -0.94
N GLN A 46 -12.34 -8.88 -0.61
CA GLN A 46 -13.59 -8.16 -0.81
C GLN A 46 -13.78 -7.61 -2.23
N GLY A 47 -12.75 -7.67 -3.07
CA GLY A 47 -12.83 -7.16 -4.42
C GLY A 47 -11.61 -6.34 -4.82
N GLU A 48 -11.77 -5.56 -5.88
CA GLU A 48 -10.70 -4.72 -6.41
C GLU A 48 -11.00 -3.26 -6.13
N PHE A 49 -9.96 -2.52 -5.75
CA PHE A 49 -10.08 -1.11 -5.37
C PHE A 49 -8.91 -0.33 -5.95
N LEU A 50 -9.13 0.95 -6.16
CA LEU A 50 -8.03 1.85 -6.50
C LEU A 50 -7.40 2.36 -5.21
N GLY A 51 -6.14 2.75 -5.31
CA GLY A 51 -5.43 3.30 -4.17
C GLY A 51 -4.30 4.20 -4.59
N ALA A 52 -3.74 4.88 -3.60
CA ALA A 52 -2.52 5.65 -3.74
C ALA A 52 -1.47 5.03 -2.85
N ALA A 53 -0.28 4.84 -3.38
CA ALA A 53 0.79 4.17 -2.66
C ALA A 53 2.01 5.06 -2.54
N ASN A 54 2.64 4.99 -1.37
CA ASN A 54 3.95 5.60 -1.13
C ASN A 54 4.97 4.48 -1.01
N TRP A 55 6.01 4.54 -1.84
CA TRP A 55 7.11 3.58 -1.80
C TRP A 55 8.39 4.30 -1.44
N GLY A 56 8.99 3.93 -0.32
CA GLY A 56 10.24 4.54 0.12
C GLY A 56 10.44 4.45 1.63
N PRO A 57 11.57 4.98 2.11
CA PRO A 57 11.87 5.00 3.53
C PRO A 57 10.91 5.89 4.30
N LYS A 58 10.61 5.50 5.54
CA LYS A 58 9.80 6.31 6.45
C LYS A 58 10.63 6.68 7.66
N PRO A 59 11.30 7.83 7.63
CA PRO A 59 12.16 8.26 8.74
C PRO A 59 11.43 8.35 10.07
N SER A 60 10.14 8.68 10.04
CA SER A 60 9.34 8.80 11.25
C SER A 60 9.23 7.49 12.03
N LEU A 61 9.52 6.35 11.40
CA LEU A 61 9.50 5.06 12.06
C LEU A 61 10.87 4.66 12.58
N GLY A 62 11.86 5.53 12.46
CA GLY A 62 13.22 5.25 12.94
C GLY A 62 13.98 4.20 12.12
N SER A 63 13.50 3.89 10.94
CA SER A 63 14.12 2.92 10.06
C SER A 63 14.40 3.52 8.70
N LEU A 64 15.50 3.07 8.06
CA LEU A 64 15.81 3.46 6.70
C LEU A 64 15.29 2.44 5.69
N GLU A 65 14.68 1.37 6.17
CA GLU A 65 14.11 0.36 5.26
C GLU A 65 12.89 0.94 4.54
N PRO A 66 12.78 0.70 3.24
CA PRO A 66 11.62 1.19 2.50
C PRO A 66 10.34 0.45 2.90
N VAL A 67 9.25 1.19 2.91
CA VAL A 67 7.92 0.66 3.21
C VAL A 67 7.02 0.97 2.04
N PHE A 68 6.20 0.02 1.65
CA PHE A 68 5.17 0.22 0.65
C PHE A 68 3.84 0.42 1.40
N GLU A 69 3.39 1.65 1.42
CA GLU A 69 2.16 2.02 2.12
C GLU A 69 1.06 2.33 1.12
N VAL A 70 -0.10 1.73 1.30
CA VAL A 70 -1.22 1.90 0.38
C VAL A 70 -2.41 2.51 1.11
N HIS A 71 -2.93 3.59 0.54
CA HIS A 71 -4.21 4.17 0.96
C HIS A 71 -5.27 3.65 0.00
N VAL A 72 -6.19 2.83 0.51
CA VAL A 72 -7.19 2.18 -0.33
C VAL A 72 -8.45 3.03 -0.38
N LEU A 73 -8.88 3.38 -1.59
CA LEU A 73 -10.04 4.23 -1.80
C LEU A 73 -11.32 3.40 -1.82
N ASP A 74 -12.41 4.00 -1.35
CA ASP A 74 -13.74 3.37 -1.37
C ASP A 74 -13.81 2.02 -0.66
N PHE A 75 -12.95 1.80 0.31
CA PHE A 75 -12.94 0.59 1.10
C PHE A 75 -13.17 0.92 2.56
N SER A 76 -14.00 0.13 3.22
CA SER A 76 -14.16 0.21 4.67
C SER A 76 -13.98 -1.19 5.24
N GLY A 77 -13.33 -1.27 6.39
CA GLY A 77 -13.08 -2.56 7.03
C GLY A 77 -11.63 -2.68 7.48
N ASP A 78 -11.27 -3.87 7.90
CA ASP A 78 -9.94 -4.15 8.43
C ASP A 78 -9.08 -4.80 7.35
N LEU A 79 -7.93 -4.19 7.10
CA LEU A 79 -6.97 -4.69 6.13
C LEU A 79 -5.90 -5.56 6.76
N TYR A 80 -5.76 -5.49 8.08
CA TYR A 80 -4.67 -6.17 8.78
C TYR A 80 -4.68 -7.67 8.52
N GLY A 81 -3.53 -8.21 8.19
CA GLY A 81 -3.38 -9.65 7.96
C GLY A 81 -3.85 -10.15 6.62
N GLN A 82 -4.49 -9.29 5.81
CA GLN A 82 -4.94 -9.72 4.49
C GLN A 82 -3.79 -9.80 3.50
N ASN A 83 -3.90 -10.73 2.59
CA ASN A 83 -3.01 -10.82 1.44
C ASN A 83 -3.55 -9.86 0.38
N MET A 84 -2.68 -9.02 -0.14
CA MET A 84 -3.06 -8.01 -1.10
C MET A 84 -2.24 -8.17 -2.36
N GLU A 85 -2.90 -8.19 -3.50
CA GLU A 85 -2.22 -8.15 -4.79
C GLU A 85 -2.25 -6.71 -5.29
N ILE A 86 -1.08 -6.18 -5.62
CA ILE A 86 -0.91 -4.79 -6.02
C ILE A 86 -0.56 -4.74 -7.50
N PHE A 87 -1.29 -3.92 -8.24
CA PHE A 87 -0.97 -3.61 -9.64
C PHE A 87 -0.57 -2.15 -9.69
N VAL A 88 0.68 -1.88 -10.02
CA VAL A 88 1.18 -0.51 -10.11
C VAL A 88 0.78 0.03 -11.48
N LEU A 89 -0.02 1.09 -11.48
CA LEU A 89 -0.58 1.63 -12.72
C LEU A 89 0.21 2.82 -13.23
N GLU A 90 0.55 3.76 -12.37
CA GLU A 90 1.17 5.01 -12.81
C GLU A 90 1.93 5.66 -11.67
N LYS A 91 3.06 6.26 -11.98
CA LYS A 91 3.81 7.07 -11.01
C LYS A 91 3.31 8.50 -11.09
N ILE A 92 3.07 9.09 -9.93
CA ILE A 92 2.63 10.48 -9.84
C ILE A 92 3.83 11.42 -9.80
#